data_184f5e5ae8a50f22ac045c1fec0db4a4
#
_entry.id   184f5e5ae8a50f22ac045c1fec0db4a4
#
_cell.length_a   1.000
_cell.length_b   1.000
_cell.length_c   1.000
_cell.angle_alpha   90.00
_cell.angle_beta   90.00
_cell.angle_gamma   90.00
#
_symmetry.space_group_name_H-M   'P 1'
#
loop_
_entity.id
_entity.type
_entity.pdbx_description
1 polymer ?
#
loop_
_entity_poly.entity_id
_entity_poly.type
_entity_poly.pdbx_seq_one_letter_code
_entity_poly.pdbx_strand_id
1 'polypeptide(L)'
;TIARIEQFNGDLNAMVIDCFDQARLDAKRLDALQAEGKTAGPLHGVPISIKECFFVAGTDCTIGLDLFVGKPSTEDGALVRRLREAGAIVMCKTNIPQTMLWHESVNPVYGRTNNPWDTARTPGGSSGGEAAMLAAGGSVLGLGNDLGGSLRVPAHFCGIFSLKPTNGLLPRNSSRGNMRGMEAMLAQPGPMGHCVEDLIRMLDVLIGDVHTVKDLGQAPVGRRDLPADLGCADAQIKIGIIQDDGFFAASPAIRRSVQEAGAALAKLGVEVIPFEVPNAELMVKLYMGAMTADGGFQIRHVLKGGRVHKPFARLAKATGIPRVLRPFIAAILR
;
A
#
# COMPACT_ATOMS: atom_id res chain seq x y z
N THR A 1 -1.53 -7.94 -21.17
CA THR A 1 -1.94 -7.51 -19.82
C THR A 1 -3.46 -7.57 -19.67
N ILE A 2 -4.31 -6.88 -20.49
CA ILE A 2 -5.78 -6.86 -20.35
C ILE A 2 -6.35 -8.28 -20.37
N ALA A 3 -6.05 -9.10 -21.39
CA ALA A 3 -6.54 -10.48 -21.46
C ALA A 3 -6.15 -11.32 -20.24
N ARG A 4 -4.98 -11.07 -19.65
CA ARG A 4 -4.58 -11.75 -18.42
C ARG A 4 -5.44 -11.32 -17.22
N ILE A 5 -5.75 -10.03 -17.09
CA ILE A 5 -6.65 -9.54 -16.03
C ILE A 5 -8.05 -10.15 -16.18
N GLU A 6 -8.60 -10.12 -17.40
CA GLU A 6 -9.92 -10.69 -17.71
C GLU A 6 -10.01 -12.19 -17.39
N GLN A 7 -8.91 -12.93 -17.60
CA GLN A 7 -8.84 -14.36 -17.33
C GLN A 7 -9.04 -14.71 -15.85
N PHE A 8 -8.45 -13.95 -14.93
CA PHE A 8 -8.44 -14.34 -13.51
C PHE A 8 -9.29 -13.44 -12.60
N ASN A 9 -9.72 -12.26 -13.07
CA ASN A 9 -10.37 -11.31 -12.16
C ASN A 9 -11.74 -11.79 -11.66
N GLY A 10 -12.41 -12.67 -12.41
CA GLY A 10 -13.65 -13.30 -11.96
C GLY A 10 -13.49 -14.08 -10.65
N ASP A 11 -12.37 -14.79 -10.49
CA ASP A 11 -12.05 -15.59 -9.30
C ASP A 11 -11.41 -14.77 -8.19
N LEU A 12 -10.62 -13.75 -8.55
CA LEU A 12 -9.83 -12.98 -7.58
C LEU A 12 -10.52 -11.72 -7.11
N ASN A 13 -11.32 -11.06 -7.95
CA ASN A 13 -11.89 -9.74 -7.68
C ASN A 13 -10.82 -8.73 -7.19
N ALA A 14 -9.66 -8.76 -7.87
CA ALA A 14 -8.52 -7.88 -7.60
C ALA A 14 -8.71 -6.50 -8.22
N MET A 15 -9.15 -6.46 -9.49
CA MET A 15 -9.58 -5.24 -10.19
C MET A 15 -11.04 -4.94 -9.84
N VAL A 16 -11.31 -3.67 -9.51
CA VAL A 16 -12.67 -3.20 -9.20
C VAL A 16 -13.14 -2.04 -10.08
N ILE A 17 -12.24 -1.35 -10.73
CA ILE A 17 -12.52 -0.34 -11.76
C ILE A 17 -11.51 -0.56 -12.88
N ASP A 18 -11.98 -0.85 -14.08
CA ASP A 18 -11.13 -0.92 -15.25
C ASP A 18 -10.86 0.47 -15.82
N CYS A 19 -9.69 0.61 -16.50
CA CYS A 19 -9.30 1.79 -17.26
C CYS A 19 -8.89 1.37 -18.67
N PHE A 20 -9.40 0.26 -19.19
CA PHE A 20 -8.91 -0.42 -20.39
C PHE A 20 -9.00 0.42 -21.64
N ASP A 21 -10.08 1.20 -21.81
CA ASP A 21 -10.22 2.05 -23.00
C ASP A 21 -9.16 3.15 -23.03
N GLN A 22 -8.97 3.83 -21.88
CA GLN A 22 -7.91 4.83 -21.77
C GLN A 22 -6.52 4.19 -21.90
N ALA A 23 -6.31 3.01 -21.33
CA ALA A 23 -5.05 2.28 -21.43
C ALA A 23 -4.70 1.93 -22.88
N ARG A 24 -5.70 1.55 -23.71
CA ARG A 24 -5.50 1.30 -25.14
C ARG A 24 -5.14 2.58 -25.91
N LEU A 25 -5.74 3.71 -25.55
CA LEU A 25 -5.41 5.02 -26.14
C LEU A 25 -3.99 5.44 -25.75
N ASP A 26 -3.64 5.30 -24.49
CA ASP A 26 -2.29 5.62 -23.99
C ASP A 26 -1.23 4.74 -24.67
N ALA A 27 -1.48 3.43 -24.83
CA ALA A 27 -0.58 2.52 -25.51
C ALA A 27 -0.33 2.97 -26.96
N LYS A 28 -1.40 3.24 -27.75
CA LYS A 28 -1.27 3.73 -29.13
C LYS A 28 -0.47 5.03 -29.23
N ARG A 29 -0.68 5.96 -28.28
CA ARG A 29 0.07 7.22 -28.23
C ARG A 29 1.55 6.98 -27.96
N LEU A 30 1.87 6.06 -27.06
CA LEU A 30 3.25 5.71 -26.73
C LEU A 30 3.93 4.95 -27.86
N ASP A 31 3.24 4.02 -28.53
CA ASP A 31 3.75 3.34 -29.72
C ASP A 31 4.10 4.33 -30.84
N ALA A 32 3.27 5.35 -31.04
CA ALA A 32 3.55 6.41 -32.02
C ALA A 32 4.80 7.22 -31.66
N LEU A 33 4.97 7.57 -30.36
CA LEU A 33 6.19 8.25 -29.90
C LEU A 33 7.43 7.38 -30.11
N GLN A 34 7.34 6.08 -29.84
CA GLN A 34 8.44 5.15 -30.04
C GLN A 34 8.80 5.01 -31.53
N ALA A 35 7.81 5.00 -32.42
CA ALA A 35 8.03 4.98 -33.88
C ALA A 35 8.78 6.24 -34.38
N GLU A 36 8.64 7.37 -33.68
CA GLU A 36 9.39 8.59 -33.94
C GLU A 36 10.78 8.62 -33.27
N GLY A 37 11.20 7.52 -32.61
CA GLY A 37 12.46 7.45 -31.87
C GLY A 37 12.43 8.22 -30.54
N LYS A 38 11.25 8.54 -30.02
CA LYS A 38 11.03 9.28 -28.77
C LYS A 38 10.54 8.36 -27.64
N THR A 39 10.74 8.79 -26.42
CA THR A 39 10.20 8.13 -25.22
C THR A 39 9.48 9.14 -24.34
N ALA A 40 8.43 8.72 -23.64
CA ALA A 40 7.76 9.56 -22.63
C ALA A 40 8.51 9.58 -21.29
N GLY A 41 9.39 8.61 -21.04
CA GLY A 41 10.16 8.54 -19.80
C GLY A 41 10.53 7.11 -19.38
N PRO A 42 11.01 6.92 -18.14
CA PRO A 42 11.56 5.64 -17.68
C PRO A 42 10.54 4.51 -17.51
N LEU A 43 9.25 4.82 -17.55
CA LEU A 43 8.16 3.83 -17.50
C LEU A 43 7.38 3.74 -18.83
N HIS A 44 8.00 4.14 -19.94
CA HIS A 44 7.36 4.15 -21.26
C HIS A 44 6.74 2.78 -21.62
N GLY A 45 5.42 2.74 -21.76
CA GLY A 45 4.68 1.53 -22.12
C GLY A 45 4.46 0.53 -21.00
N VAL A 46 4.92 0.81 -19.77
CA VAL A 46 4.79 -0.12 -18.65
C VAL A 46 3.35 -0.14 -18.10
N PRO A 47 2.66 -1.29 -18.13
CA PRO A 47 1.31 -1.41 -17.59
C PRO A 47 1.36 -1.48 -16.06
N ILE A 48 0.60 -0.60 -15.40
CA ILE A 48 0.54 -0.49 -13.95
C ILE A 48 -0.89 -0.59 -13.43
N SER A 49 -1.02 -1.06 -12.18
CA SER A 49 -2.27 -0.98 -11.42
C SER A 49 -2.16 0.06 -10.30
N ILE A 50 -3.30 0.56 -9.87
CA ILE A 50 -3.39 1.64 -8.87
C ILE A 50 -4.37 1.22 -7.79
N LYS A 51 -3.95 1.27 -6.54
CA LYS A 51 -4.84 1.03 -5.39
C LYS A 51 -6.03 2.00 -5.43
N GLU A 52 -7.23 1.51 -5.15
CA GLU A 52 -8.49 2.22 -5.37
C GLU A 52 -8.56 3.59 -4.68
N CYS A 53 -7.86 3.79 -3.58
CA CYS A 53 -7.87 5.06 -2.85
C CYS A 53 -7.15 6.22 -3.54
N PHE A 54 -6.37 5.98 -4.59
CA PHE A 54 -5.72 7.07 -5.34
C PHE A 54 -6.68 7.70 -6.35
N PHE A 55 -6.53 9.00 -6.55
CA PHE A 55 -7.30 9.72 -7.55
C PHE A 55 -6.77 9.42 -8.95
N VAL A 56 -7.64 8.84 -9.76
CA VAL A 56 -7.46 8.62 -11.20
C VAL A 56 -8.62 9.30 -11.89
N ALA A 57 -8.34 10.23 -12.81
CA ALA A 57 -9.34 11.00 -13.52
C ALA A 57 -10.41 10.11 -14.16
N GLY A 58 -11.67 10.50 -14.04
CA GLY A 58 -12.82 9.75 -14.55
C GLY A 58 -13.24 8.54 -13.74
N THR A 59 -12.56 8.21 -12.63
CA THR A 59 -12.88 7.04 -11.80
C THR A 59 -13.27 7.42 -10.38
N ASP A 60 -14.13 6.60 -9.77
CA ASP A 60 -14.46 6.73 -8.35
C ASP A 60 -13.24 6.47 -7.46
N CYS A 61 -13.25 7.12 -6.30
CA CYS A 61 -12.32 6.88 -5.22
C CYS A 61 -13.13 6.69 -3.95
N THR A 62 -13.66 5.48 -3.73
CA THR A 62 -14.70 5.23 -2.72
C THR A 62 -14.15 4.95 -1.34
N ILE A 63 -12.92 4.42 -1.24
CA ILE A 63 -12.38 3.80 -0.03
C ILE A 63 -13.34 2.77 0.60
N GLY A 64 -14.12 2.08 -0.25
CA GLY A 64 -15.11 1.08 0.14
C GLY A 64 -16.35 1.64 0.84
N LEU A 65 -16.67 2.92 0.63
CA LEU A 65 -17.81 3.63 1.22
C LEU A 65 -18.83 4.04 0.15
N ASP A 66 -20.10 3.71 0.37
CA ASP A 66 -21.22 4.10 -0.51
C ASP A 66 -21.31 5.60 -0.75
N LEU A 67 -20.90 6.40 0.24
CA LEU A 67 -20.91 7.86 0.19
C LEU A 67 -20.17 8.43 -1.03
N PHE A 68 -19.19 7.72 -1.57
CA PHE A 68 -18.34 8.19 -2.65
C PHE A 68 -18.56 7.45 -3.98
N VAL A 69 -19.53 6.55 -4.06
CA VAL A 69 -19.92 5.88 -5.30
C VAL A 69 -20.60 6.88 -6.25
N GLY A 70 -20.26 6.82 -7.53
CA GLY A 70 -20.76 7.70 -8.58
C GLY A 70 -20.22 9.14 -8.46
N LYS A 71 -19.06 9.32 -7.82
CA LYS A 71 -18.39 10.61 -7.66
C LYS A 71 -16.96 10.54 -8.20
N PRO A 72 -16.79 10.43 -9.52
CA PRO A 72 -15.48 10.27 -10.12
C PRO A 72 -14.59 11.48 -9.87
N SER A 73 -13.31 11.21 -9.76
CA SER A 73 -12.27 12.23 -9.65
C SER A 73 -12.19 13.04 -10.95
N THR A 74 -12.08 14.34 -10.85
CA THR A 74 -11.96 15.24 -12.02
C THR A 74 -10.56 15.26 -12.59
N GLU A 75 -9.56 14.88 -11.80
CA GLU A 75 -8.14 14.90 -12.17
C GLU A 75 -7.36 13.75 -11.53
N ASP A 76 -6.21 13.44 -12.12
CA ASP A 76 -5.25 12.52 -11.52
C ASP A 76 -4.61 13.15 -10.27
N GLY A 77 -4.45 12.36 -9.23
CA GLY A 77 -3.59 12.74 -8.10
C GLY A 77 -2.13 12.88 -8.54
N ALA A 78 -1.35 13.67 -7.80
CA ALA A 78 0.02 14.01 -8.20
C ALA A 78 0.90 12.78 -8.51
N LEU A 79 0.80 11.69 -7.74
CA LEU A 79 1.58 10.48 -8.00
C LEU A 79 1.12 9.74 -9.25
N VAL A 80 -0.18 9.67 -9.52
CA VAL A 80 -0.73 9.06 -10.74
C VAL A 80 -0.30 9.87 -11.97
N ARG A 81 -0.37 11.19 -11.87
CA ARG A 81 0.09 12.09 -12.94
C ARG A 81 1.57 11.88 -13.26
N ARG A 82 2.46 11.81 -12.26
CA ARG A 82 3.88 11.52 -12.45
C ARG A 82 4.13 10.18 -13.15
N LEU A 83 3.38 9.15 -12.77
CA LEU A 83 3.51 7.84 -13.41
C LEU A 83 3.10 7.91 -14.88
N ARG A 84 2.00 8.60 -15.23
CA ARG A 84 1.57 8.80 -16.62
C ARG A 84 2.56 9.65 -17.42
N GLU A 85 3.08 10.72 -16.84
CA GLU A 85 4.11 11.58 -17.44
C GLU A 85 5.39 10.80 -17.72
N ALA A 86 5.76 9.86 -16.85
CA ALA A 86 6.87 8.94 -17.08
C ALA A 86 6.58 7.83 -18.12
N GLY A 87 5.39 7.80 -18.70
CA GLY A 87 4.98 6.87 -19.74
C GLY A 87 4.31 5.59 -19.23
N ALA A 88 3.96 5.49 -17.96
CA ALA A 88 3.21 4.33 -17.46
C ALA A 88 1.76 4.33 -17.97
N ILE A 89 1.21 3.13 -18.21
CA ILE A 89 -0.16 2.91 -18.64
C ILE A 89 -0.99 2.40 -17.47
N VAL A 90 -1.93 3.21 -16.98
CA VAL A 90 -2.83 2.82 -15.89
C VAL A 90 -3.89 1.87 -16.42
N MET A 91 -3.82 0.60 -15.98
CA MET A 91 -4.71 -0.47 -16.44
C MET A 91 -6.02 -0.51 -15.67
N CYS A 92 -5.97 -0.31 -14.35
CA CYS A 92 -7.13 -0.49 -13.49
C CYS A 92 -6.88 0.08 -12.08
N LYS A 93 -7.97 0.15 -11.31
CA LYS A 93 -7.91 0.33 -9.86
C LYS A 93 -8.24 -0.96 -9.12
N THR A 94 -7.53 -1.21 -8.03
CA THR A 94 -7.53 -2.49 -7.31
C THR A 94 -8.19 -2.39 -5.94
N ASN A 95 -8.82 -3.48 -5.51
CA ASN A 95 -9.67 -3.54 -4.33
C ASN A 95 -8.92 -3.28 -3.02
N ILE A 96 -9.67 -2.84 -2.03
CA ILE A 96 -9.22 -2.42 -0.70
C ILE A 96 -10.23 -2.83 0.37
N PRO A 97 -9.88 -2.85 1.67
CA PRO A 97 -10.87 -2.94 2.75
C PRO A 97 -11.64 -1.63 2.91
N GLN A 98 -12.84 -1.72 3.47
CA GLN A 98 -13.62 -0.56 3.84
C GLN A 98 -12.80 0.38 4.75
N THR A 99 -12.71 1.66 4.41
CA THR A 99 -11.89 2.69 5.10
C THR A 99 -10.37 2.45 5.12
N MET A 100 -9.89 1.41 4.46
CA MET A 100 -8.46 0.99 4.44
C MET A 100 -7.88 0.60 5.82
N LEU A 101 -8.70 0.40 6.84
CA LEU A 101 -8.25 0.11 8.22
C LEU A 101 -8.31 -1.38 8.59
N TRP A 102 -8.09 -2.26 7.62
CA TRP A 102 -8.13 -3.70 7.84
C TRP A 102 -7.08 -4.41 6.99
N HIS A 103 -6.70 -5.61 7.41
CA HIS A 103 -5.75 -6.45 6.66
C HIS A 103 -6.45 -7.53 5.81
N GLU A 104 -7.71 -7.29 5.44
CA GLU A 104 -8.45 -8.09 4.46
C GLU A 104 -9.14 -7.16 3.46
N SER A 105 -8.86 -7.35 2.17
CA SER A 105 -9.40 -6.50 1.11
C SER A 105 -10.84 -6.88 0.80
N VAL A 106 -11.75 -6.38 1.65
CA VAL A 106 -13.21 -6.61 1.55
C VAL A 106 -13.97 -5.34 1.95
N ASN A 107 -14.98 -5.02 1.15
CA ASN A 107 -15.86 -3.88 1.43
C ASN A 107 -17.25 -4.09 0.79
N PRO A 108 -18.28 -3.37 1.24
CA PRO A 108 -19.64 -3.54 0.71
C PRO A 108 -19.85 -2.99 -0.71
N VAL A 109 -18.95 -2.17 -1.25
CA VAL A 109 -19.05 -1.60 -2.61
C VAL A 109 -18.61 -2.61 -3.65
N TYR A 110 -17.44 -3.22 -3.45
CA TYR A 110 -16.78 -4.06 -4.44
C TYR A 110 -16.69 -5.54 -4.06
N GLY A 111 -17.02 -5.91 -2.82
CA GLY A 111 -16.89 -7.29 -2.35
C GLY A 111 -15.48 -7.62 -1.85
N ARG A 112 -15.14 -8.92 -1.85
CA ARG A 112 -13.90 -9.48 -1.32
C ARG A 112 -12.93 -9.82 -2.44
N THR A 113 -11.66 -9.50 -2.24
CA THR A 113 -10.55 -10.01 -3.05
C THR A 113 -10.02 -11.32 -2.46
N ASN A 114 -9.74 -12.27 -3.31
CA ASN A 114 -9.17 -13.57 -2.97
C ASN A 114 -7.67 -13.59 -3.21
N ASN A 115 -6.94 -14.41 -2.43
CA ASN A 115 -5.52 -14.62 -2.63
C ASN A 115 -5.30 -15.51 -3.87
N PRO A 116 -4.40 -15.14 -4.82
CA PRO A 116 -4.18 -15.93 -6.04
C PRO A 116 -3.57 -17.31 -5.80
N TRP A 117 -2.91 -17.54 -4.66
CA TRP A 117 -2.34 -18.84 -4.29
C TRP A 117 -3.38 -19.80 -3.67
N ASP A 118 -4.37 -19.25 -3.00
CA ASP A 118 -5.47 -19.98 -2.37
C ASP A 118 -6.68 -19.04 -2.23
N THR A 119 -7.68 -19.20 -3.06
CA THR A 119 -8.86 -18.32 -3.11
C THR A 119 -9.71 -18.34 -1.83
N ALA A 120 -9.53 -19.34 -0.96
CA ALA A 120 -10.15 -19.35 0.36
C ALA A 120 -9.47 -18.38 1.34
N ARG A 121 -8.26 -17.94 1.05
CA ARG A 121 -7.48 -17.04 1.90
C ARG A 121 -7.58 -15.58 1.47
N THR A 122 -7.20 -14.69 2.40
CA THR A 122 -7.08 -13.25 2.13
C THR A 122 -5.76 -12.94 1.41
N PRO A 123 -5.73 -11.97 0.49
CA PRO A 123 -4.49 -11.44 -0.08
C PRO A 123 -3.81 -10.44 0.87
N GLY A 124 -4.35 -10.25 2.08
CA GLY A 124 -3.95 -9.17 2.98
C GLY A 124 -4.65 -7.85 2.67
N GLY A 125 -4.14 -6.77 3.28
CA GLY A 125 -4.68 -5.41 3.14
C GLY A 125 -3.79 -4.37 3.82
N SER A 126 -4.05 -3.13 3.52
CA SER A 126 -5.16 -2.61 2.72
C SER A 126 -4.87 -2.54 1.20
N SER A 127 -3.67 -2.86 0.72
CA SER A 127 -3.34 -2.95 -0.71
C SER A 127 -3.45 -4.41 -1.23
N GLY A 128 -4.46 -5.17 -0.76
CA GLY A 128 -4.57 -6.59 -1.09
C GLY A 128 -4.98 -6.85 -2.53
N GLY A 129 -5.87 -6.03 -3.10
CA GLY A 129 -6.20 -6.11 -4.52
C GLY A 129 -4.99 -5.83 -5.41
N GLU A 130 -4.12 -4.89 -5.00
CA GLU A 130 -2.86 -4.60 -5.70
C GLU A 130 -1.90 -5.79 -5.68
N ALA A 131 -1.69 -6.39 -4.50
CA ALA A 131 -0.83 -7.55 -4.38
C ALA A 131 -1.37 -8.78 -5.14
N ALA A 132 -2.68 -9.01 -5.10
CA ALA A 132 -3.32 -10.09 -5.86
C ALA A 132 -3.19 -9.87 -7.38
N MET A 133 -3.35 -8.61 -7.84
CA MET A 133 -3.19 -8.23 -9.25
C MET A 133 -1.78 -8.52 -9.76
N LEU A 134 -0.77 -8.08 -9.01
CA LEU A 134 0.64 -8.32 -9.33
C LEU A 134 0.96 -9.81 -9.32
N ALA A 135 0.65 -10.52 -8.23
CA ALA A 135 0.97 -11.94 -8.09
C ALA A 135 0.30 -12.82 -9.16
N ALA A 136 -0.85 -12.40 -9.70
CA ALA A 136 -1.51 -13.08 -10.82
C ALA A 136 -0.97 -12.66 -12.20
N GLY A 137 -0.01 -11.73 -12.27
CA GLY A 137 0.59 -11.25 -13.51
C GLY A 137 -0.32 -10.30 -14.32
N GLY A 138 -1.22 -9.60 -13.65
CA GLY A 138 -2.14 -8.64 -14.27
C GLY A 138 -1.57 -7.23 -14.42
N SER A 139 -0.49 -6.93 -13.71
CA SER A 139 0.29 -5.70 -13.89
C SER A 139 1.77 -5.97 -13.59
N VAL A 140 2.63 -5.07 -14.00
CA VAL A 140 4.08 -5.16 -13.79
C VAL A 140 4.48 -4.42 -12.52
N LEU A 141 3.89 -3.26 -12.29
CA LEU A 141 4.10 -2.40 -11.13
C LEU A 141 2.76 -1.98 -10.54
N GLY A 142 2.76 -1.65 -9.28
CA GLY A 142 1.58 -1.20 -8.56
C GLY A 142 1.85 -0.07 -7.58
N LEU A 143 0.88 0.84 -7.44
CA LEU A 143 0.91 1.92 -6.46
C LEU A 143 -0.02 1.60 -5.30
N GLY A 144 0.57 1.40 -4.12
CA GLY A 144 -0.14 1.22 -2.86
C GLY A 144 0.18 2.30 -1.83
N ASN A 145 -0.32 2.14 -0.61
CA ASN A 145 0.08 2.94 0.55
C ASN A 145 0.07 2.11 1.84
N ASP A 146 0.80 2.57 2.86
CA ASP A 146 1.01 1.85 4.11
C ASP A 146 0.97 2.83 5.30
N LEU A 147 0.07 2.57 6.23
CA LEU A 147 0.01 3.24 7.52
C LEU A 147 0.43 2.27 8.64
N GLY A 148 0.00 1.03 8.58
CA GLY A 148 0.24 0.00 9.58
C GLY A 148 0.49 -1.39 8.97
N GLY A 149 1.24 -1.46 7.83
CA GLY A 149 1.53 -2.71 7.15
C GLY A 149 0.88 -2.86 5.77
N SER A 150 0.13 -1.86 5.30
CA SER A 150 -0.74 -2.01 4.13
C SER A 150 -0.04 -2.13 2.75
N LEU A 151 1.28 -1.99 2.66
CA LEU A 151 2.12 -2.45 1.55
C LEU A 151 2.73 -3.82 1.88
N ARG A 152 3.32 -3.93 3.06
CA ARG A 152 4.15 -5.06 3.50
C ARG A 152 3.34 -6.33 3.75
N VAL A 153 2.19 -6.23 4.42
CA VAL A 153 1.32 -7.39 4.71
C VAL A 153 0.81 -8.06 3.44
N PRO A 154 0.18 -7.33 2.48
CA PRO A 154 -0.28 -7.96 1.25
C PRO A 154 0.89 -8.45 0.37
N ALA A 155 2.03 -7.77 0.34
CA ALA A 155 3.20 -8.26 -0.36
C ALA A 155 3.68 -9.61 0.20
N HIS A 156 3.75 -9.73 1.53
CA HIS A 156 4.07 -10.98 2.19
C HIS A 156 3.05 -12.09 1.88
N PHE A 157 1.74 -11.79 1.91
CA PHE A 157 0.69 -12.78 1.70
C PHE A 157 0.59 -13.27 0.26
N CYS A 158 0.96 -12.43 -0.71
CA CYS A 158 0.91 -12.76 -2.13
C CYS A 158 2.27 -13.11 -2.75
N GLY A 159 3.37 -12.99 -2.01
CA GLY A 159 4.72 -13.36 -2.47
C GLY A 159 5.29 -12.40 -3.51
N ILE A 160 5.08 -11.10 -3.31
CA ILE A 160 5.64 -10.01 -4.15
C ILE A 160 6.52 -9.09 -3.31
N PHE A 161 7.16 -8.13 -3.96
CA PHE A 161 7.97 -7.11 -3.29
C PHE A 161 7.15 -5.82 -3.08
N SER A 162 7.45 -5.09 -2.01
CA SER A 162 6.94 -3.75 -1.76
C SER A 162 7.92 -2.93 -0.96
N LEU A 163 7.85 -1.62 -1.12
CA LEU A 163 8.63 -0.68 -0.33
C LEU A 163 7.71 0.34 0.33
N LYS A 164 7.80 0.44 1.66
CA LYS A 164 7.25 1.56 2.41
C LYS A 164 8.34 2.61 2.59
N PRO A 165 8.33 3.70 1.83
CA PRO A 165 9.33 4.76 1.96
C PRO A 165 9.25 5.48 3.31
N THR A 166 10.27 6.30 3.60
CA THR A 166 10.27 7.19 4.75
C THR A 166 9.03 8.08 4.74
N ASN A 167 8.42 8.27 5.90
CA ASN A 167 7.24 9.12 6.03
C ASN A 167 7.55 10.55 5.56
N GLY A 168 6.66 11.09 4.72
CA GLY A 168 6.80 12.43 4.13
C GLY A 168 7.64 12.48 2.85
N LEU A 169 8.23 11.37 2.40
CA LEU A 169 8.99 11.35 1.14
C LEU A 169 8.08 11.54 -0.09
N LEU A 170 6.90 10.95 -0.08
CA LEU A 170 5.93 11.06 -1.17
C LEU A 170 4.67 11.80 -0.72
N PRO A 171 4.04 12.60 -1.61
CA PRO A 171 2.86 13.37 -1.31
C PRO A 171 1.64 12.49 -1.00
N ARG A 172 0.89 12.85 0.04
CA ARG A 172 -0.32 12.12 0.48
C ARG A 172 -1.61 12.62 -0.14
N ASN A 173 -1.62 13.83 -0.68
CA ASN A 173 -2.79 14.45 -1.32
C ASN A 173 -3.18 13.79 -2.66
N SER A 174 -2.44 12.78 -3.11
CA SER A 174 -2.73 11.99 -4.30
C SER A 174 -3.82 10.93 -4.08
N SER A 175 -4.29 10.75 -2.86
CA SER A 175 -5.28 9.72 -2.50
C SER A 175 -6.33 10.29 -1.56
N ARG A 176 -7.50 9.67 -1.56
CA ARG A 176 -8.49 9.94 -0.53
C ARG A 176 -7.92 9.49 0.80
N GLY A 177 -7.66 10.48 1.66
CA GLY A 177 -7.18 10.24 3.00
C GLY A 177 -8.27 9.60 3.86
N ASN A 178 -7.81 8.78 4.75
CA ASN A 178 -8.61 8.33 5.86
C ASN A 178 -8.47 9.36 6.98
N MET A 179 -9.44 9.54 7.69
CA MET A 179 -9.70 10.09 9.00
C MET A 179 -8.87 11.31 9.43
N ARG A 180 -9.55 12.43 9.52
CA ARG A 180 -9.08 13.63 10.20
C ARG A 180 -8.82 13.29 11.69
N GLY A 181 -7.81 13.91 12.29
CA GLY A 181 -7.45 13.68 13.70
C GLY A 181 -6.49 12.50 13.93
N MET A 182 -6.00 11.87 12.86
CA MET A 182 -4.99 10.81 12.92
C MET A 182 -3.67 11.24 12.26
N GLU A 183 -3.40 12.52 12.26
CA GLU A 183 -2.23 13.11 11.60
C GLU A 183 -0.89 12.73 12.25
N ALA A 184 -0.92 12.26 13.50
CA ALA A 184 0.28 11.74 14.17
C ALA A 184 0.84 10.49 13.47
N MET A 185 0.01 9.78 12.72
CA MET A 185 0.40 8.58 11.96
C MET A 185 0.01 8.75 10.50
N LEU A 186 1.02 8.83 9.65
CA LEU A 186 0.83 9.17 8.25
C LEU A 186 0.89 7.92 7.38
N ALA A 187 -0.16 7.69 6.57
CA ALA A 187 -0.08 6.72 5.50
C ALA A 187 0.94 7.18 4.46
N GLN A 188 1.88 6.31 4.12
CA GLN A 188 2.92 6.59 3.13
C GLN A 188 2.63 5.82 1.85
N PRO A 189 2.49 6.49 0.68
CA PRO A 189 2.47 5.82 -0.62
C PRO A 189 3.77 5.07 -0.89
N GLY A 190 3.70 4.02 -1.71
CA GLY A 190 4.89 3.28 -2.09
C GLY A 190 4.65 2.30 -3.23
N PRO A 191 5.74 1.87 -3.89
CA PRO A 191 5.70 0.93 -4.99
C PRO A 191 5.52 -0.51 -4.53
N MET A 192 4.90 -1.31 -5.40
CA MET A 192 4.79 -2.76 -5.32
C MET A 192 5.20 -3.35 -6.68
N GLY A 193 5.86 -4.51 -6.69
CA GLY A 193 6.39 -5.10 -7.93
C GLY A 193 6.97 -6.50 -7.72
N HIS A 194 7.69 -6.99 -8.73
CA HIS A 194 8.22 -8.34 -8.76
C HIS A 194 9.69 -8.47 -8.35
N CYS A 195 10.43 -7.36 -8.33
CA CYS A 195 11.82 -7.31 -7.90
C CYS A 195 12.16 -5.95 -7.28
N VAL A 196 13.33 -5.85 -6.66
CA VAL A 196 13.77 -4.61 -5.99
C VAL A 196 14.07 -3.51 -7.01
N GLU A 197 14.62 -3.85 -8.16
CA GLU A 197 14.94 -2.93 -9.24
C GLU A 197 13.71 -2.21 -9.77
N ASP A 198 12.58 -2.92 -9.88
CA ASP A 198 11.29 -2.35 -10.27
C ASP A 198 10.80 -1.34 -9.24
N LEU A 199 10.95 -1.66 -7.94
CA LEU A 199 10.59 -0.74 -6.86
C LEU A 199 11.44 0.54 -6.90
N ILE A 200 12.74 0.42 -7.14
CA ILE A 200 13.66 1.57 -7.25
C ILE A 200 13.23 2.46 -8.42
N ARG A 201 13.04 1.89 -9.62
CA ARG A 201 12.60 2.64 -10.82
C ARG A 201 11.30 3.39 -10.59
N MET A 202 10.31 2.71 -10.00
CA MET A 202 9.03 3.35 -9.71
C MET A 202 9.17 4.42 -8.62
N LEU A 203 9.97 4.19 -7.58
CA LEU A 203 10.20 5.15 -6.51
C LEU A 203 10.85 6.44 -7.04
N ASP A 204 11.84 6.32 -7.91
CA ASP A 204 12.51 7.49 -8.53
C ASP A 204 11.50 8.36 -9.29
N VAL A 205 10.59 7.75 -10.04
CA VAL A 205 9.50 8.47 -10.72
C VAL A 205 8.54 9.11 -9.71
N LEU A 206 8.18 8.39 -8.64
CA LEU A 206 7.24 8.90 -7.62
C LEU A 206 7.84 10.07 -6.81
N ILE A 207 9.15 10.09 -6.57
CA ILE A 207 9.84 11.20 -5.90
C ILE A 207 9.84 12.43 -6.81
N GLY A 208 10.12 12.27 -8.11
CA GLY A 208 10.22 13.34 -9.09
C GLY A 208 11.28 14.38 -8.70
N ASP A 209 11.31 15.50 -9.42
CA ASP A 209 12.20 16.61 -9.09
C ASP A 209 11.78 17.31 -7.78
N VAL A 210 12.75 17.61 -6.94
CA VAL A 210 12.56 18.24 -5.61
C VAL A 210 11.80 19.58 -5.72
N HIS A 211 11.87 20.27 -6.83
CA HIS A 211 11.18 21.54 -7.07
C HIS A 211 9.66 21.40 -7.24
N THR A 212 9.17 20.25 -7.71
CA THR A 212 7.72 19.99 -7.85
C THR A 212 7.06 19.55 -6.54
N VAL A 213 7.85 19.17 -5.53
CA VAL A 213 7.34 18.79 -4.21
C VAL A 213 6.78 19.98 -3.43
N LYS A 214 7.27 21.22 -3.71
CA LYS A 214 6.75 22.46 -3.10
C LYS A 214 5.27 22.70 -3.37
N ASP A 215 4.79 22.32 -4.55
CA ASP A 215 3.40 22.51 -4.97
C ASP A 215 2.44 21.51 -4.28
N LEU A 216 2.95 20.54 -3.55
CA LEU A 216 2.19 19.43 -2.98
C LEU A 216 1.88 19.59 -1.49
N GLY A 217 2.12 20.75 -0.91
CA GLY A 217 1.75 21.07 0.48
C GLY A 217 2.49 20.28 1.56
N GLN A 218 3.63 19.67 1.22
CA GLN A 218 4.49 18.99 2.18
C GLN A 218 5.86 19.63 2.20
N ALA A 219 6.44 19.75 3.41
CA ALA A 219 7.86 20.09 3.52
C ALA A 219 8.68 19.00 2.79
N PRO A 220 9.57 19.38 1.86
CA PRO A 220 10.40 18.40 1.19
C PRO A 220 11.28 17.72 2.26
N VAL A 221 11.01 16.45 2.51
CA VAL A 221 12.09 15.59 3.01
C VAL A 221 13.04 15.50 1.82
N GLY A 222 14.13 16.25 1.89
CA GLY A 222 15.10 16.28 0.81
C GLY A 222 15.44 14.86 0.39
N ARG A 223 15.52 14.62 -0.93
CA ARG A 223 16.19 13.43 -1.44
C ARG A 223 17.56 13.45 -0.73
N ARG A 224 17.72 12.64 0.28
CA ARG A 224 19.06 12.27 0.70
C ARG A 224 19.54 11.44 -0.48
N ASP A 225 20.51 11.97 -1.18
CA ASP A 225 21.30 11.14 -2.08
C ASP A 225 21.80 10.00 -1.23
N LEU A 226 21.07 8.87 -1.28
CA LEU A 226 21.65 7.63 -0.85
C LEU A 226 22.86 7.51 -1.77
N PRO A 227 24.08 7.43 -1.24
CA PRO A 227 25.23 7.20 -2.09
C PRO A 227 24.85 6.03 -2.99
N ALA A 228 25.05 6.18 -4.30
CA ALA A 228 24.84 5.09 -5.26
C ALA A 228 25.65 3.84 -4.87
N ASP A 229 26.69 4.08 -4.10
CA ASP A 229 27.44 3.14 -3.31
C ASP A 229 27.16 3.47 -1.83
N LEU A 230 26.58 2.56 -1.08
CA LEU A 230 26.41 2.69 0.37
C LEU A 230 27.76 2.76 1.11
N GLY A 231 28.86 3.02 0.40
CA GLY A 231 30.22 2.94 0.94
C GLY A 231 30.58 1.52 1.38
N CYS A 232 29.84 0.55 0.88
CA CYS A 232 29.94 -0.84 1.33
C CYS A 232 31.21 -1.55 0.89
N ALA A 233 31.97 -0.95 -0.01
CA ALA A 233 33.27 -1.52 -0.43
C ALA A 233 34.28 -1.55 0.72
N ASP A 234 34.18 -0.60 1.70
CA ASP A 234 35.14 -0.48 2.79
C ASP A 234 34.49 -0.46 4.20
N ALA A 235 33.18 -0.38 4.31
CA ALA A 235 32.48 -0.40 5.59
C ALA A 235 31.98 -1.81 5.93
N GLN A 236 32.42 -2.35 7.07
CA GLN A 236 31.80 -3.57 7.61
C GLN A 236 30.33 -3.30 7.92
N ILE A 237 29.45 -3.73 7.01
CA ILE A 237 27.99 -3.64 7.24
C ILE A 237 27.62 -4.64 8.32
N LYS A 238 26.90 -4.14 9.33
CA LYS A 238 26.28 -4.96 10.37
C LYS A 238 24.77 -4.98 10.15
N ILE A 239 24.18 -6.17 10.07
CA ILE A 239 22.73 -6.35 9.92
C ILE A 239 22.18 -7.07 11.14
N GLY A 240 21.27 -6.40 11.85
CA GLY A 240 20.49 -7.02 12.92
C GLY A 240 19.35 -7.86 12.35
N ILE A 241 19.21 -9.12 12.79
CA ILE A 241 18.07 -9.96 12.43
C ILE A 241 17.12 -10.12 13.61
N ILE A 242 15.82 -9.99 13.36
CA ILE A 242 14.74 -10.12 14.32
C ILE A 242 13.96 -11.40 13.99
N GLN A 243 14.07 -12.43 14.80
CA GLN A 243 13.32 -13.68 14.64
C GLN A 243 11.97 -13.64 15.36
N ASP A 244 11.88 -12.82 16.41
CA ASP A 244 10.70 -12.62 17.25
C ASP A 244 10.78 -11.23 17.87
N ASP A 245 9.65 -10.54 18.00
CA ASP A 245 9.63 -9.20 18.61
C ASP A 245 9.42 -9.23 20.14
N GLY A 246 9.26 -10.43 20.71
CA GLY A 246 9.03 -10.62 22.14
C GLY A 246 7.60 -10.33 22.60
N PHE A 247 6.69 -9.93 21.69
CA PHE A 247 5.29 -9.62 22.00
C PHE A 247 4.33 -10.48 21.16
N PHE A 248 4.55 -10.56 19.83
CA PHE A 248 3.82 -11.47 18.95
C PHE A 248 4.74 -12.59 18.47
N ALA A 249 4.47 -13.81 18.88
CA ALA A 249 5.28 -14.95 18.48
C ALA A 249 5.23 -15.16 16.96
N ALA A 250 6.40 -15.08 16.31
CA ALA A 250 6.53 -15.37 14.90
C ALA A 250 6.30 -16.87 14.64
N SER A 251 5.66 -17.20 13.51
CA SER A 251 5.47 -18.60 13.11
C SER A 251 6.83 -19.27 12.82
N PRO A 252 6.92 -20.61 12.93
CA PRO A 252 8.17 -21.33 12.61
C PRO A 252 8.67 -21.04 11.19
N ALA A 253 7.75 -20.86 10.22
CA ALA A 253 8.12 -20.53 8.84
C ALA A 253 8.77 -19.15 8.72
N ILE A 254 8.27 -18.15 9.43
CA ILE A 254 8.87 -16.80 9.46
C ILE A 254 10.24 -16.82 10.12
N ARG A 255 10.37 -17.48 11.27
CA ARG A 255 11.68 -17.61 11.94
C ARG A 255 12.71 -18.26 11.03
N ARG A 256 12.33 -19.35 10.34
CA ARG A 256 13.22 -20.02 9.37
C ARG A 256 13.61 -19.08 8.24
N SER A 257 12.68 -18.34 7.64
CA SER A 257 12.98 -17.39 6.55
C SER A 257 13.97 -16.32 6.99
N VAL A 258 13.84 -15.78 8.21
CA VAL A 258 14.79 -14.81 8.75
C VAL A 258 16.16 -15.42 8.97
N GLN A 259 16.24 -16.67 9.46
CA GLN A 259 17.50 -17.40 9.64
C GLN A 259 18.18 -17.66 8.30
N GLU A 260 17.44 -18.13 7.28
CA GLU A 260 17.95 -18.38 5.93
C GLU A 260 18.47 -17.09 5.28
N ALA A 261 17.74 -15.97 5.44
CA ALA A 261 18.18 -14.66 4.97
C ALA A 261 19.49 -14.21 5.66
N GLY A 262 19.56 -14.37 6.99
CA GLY A 262 20.79 -14.09 7.74
C GLY A 262 21.98 -14.95 7.29
N ALA A 263 21.76 -16.23 7.06
CA ALA A 263 22.80 -17.12 6.56
C ALA A 263 23.25 -16.76 5.13
N ALA A 264 22.35 -16.31 4.27
CA ALA A 264 22.67 -15.82 2.93
C ALA A 264 23.52 -14.53 2.99
N LEU A 265 23.17 -13.59 3.83
CA LEU A 265 23.93 -12.35 4.04
C LEU A 265 25.34 -12.61 4.60
N ALA A 266 25.46 -13.52 5.56
CA ALA A 266 26.76 -13.91 6.12
C ALA A 266 27.69 -14.50 5.05
N LYS A 267 27.17 -15.27 4.07
CA LYS A 267 27.95 -15.78 2.92
C LYS A 267 28.45 -14.67 2.00
N LEU A 268 27.80 -13.51 2.00
CA LEU A 268 28.23 -12.31 1.26
C LEU A 268 29.23 -11.45 2.05
N GLY A 269 29.68 -11.90 3.22
CA GLY A 269 30.64 -11.18 4.06
C GLY A 269 30.02 -10.15 4.99
N VAL A 270 28.69 -10.10 5.11
CA VAL A 270 27.99 -9.20 6.02
C VAL A 270 28.05 -9.73 7.46
N GLU A 271 28.35 -8.88 8.42
CA GLU A 271 28.24 -9.20 9.85
C GLU A 271 26.77 -9.27 10.25
N VAL A 272 26.27 -10.47 10.53
CA VAL A 272 24.87 -10.69 10.95
C VAL A 272 24.81 -10.88 12.46
N ILE A 273 24.05 -10.04 13.15
CA ILE A 273 23.89 -10.08 14.60
C ILE A 273 22.42 -10.25 15.01
N PRO A 274 22.11 -10.99 16.08
CA PRO A 274 20.78 -10.97 16.65
C PRO A 274 20.41 -9.54 17.13
N PHE A 275 19.18 -9.12 16.88
CA PHE A 275 18.66 -7.83 17.33
C PHE A 275 17.36 -8.01 18.10
N GLU A 276 17.31 -7.50 19.33
CA GLU A 276 16.11 -7.50 20.14
C GLU A 276 15.34 -6.19 19.96
N VAL A 277 14.03 -6.28 19.70
CA VAL A 277 13.17 -5.11 19.56
C VAL A 277 12.93 -4.48 20.92
N PRO A 278 13.41 -3.27 21.19
CA PRO A 278 13.20 -2.63 22.49
C PRO A 278 11.73 -2.25 22.66
N ASN A 279 11.13 -2.62 23.80
CA ASN A 279 9.78 -2.19 24.19
C ASN A 279 8.68 -2.49 23.16
N ALA A 280 8.69 -3.65 22.48
CA ALA A 280 7.72 -4.02 21.45
C ALA A 280 6.26 -3.85 21.91
N GLU A 281 5.93 -4.28 23.13
CA GLU A 281 4.60 -4.11 23.72
C GLU A 281 4.21 -2.62 23.86
N LEU A 282 5.12 -1.76 24.30
CA LEU A 282 4.86 -0.32 24.39
C LEU A 282 4.64 0.30 23.01
N MET A 283 5.41 -0.10 22.00
CA MET A 283 5.22 0.37 20.62
C MET A 283 3.83 0.03 20.10
N VAL A 284 3.34 -1.19 20.34
CA VAL A 284 1.98 -1.61 19.96
C VAL A 284 0.93 -0.78 20.71
N LYS A 285 1.10 -0.56 22.01
CA LYS A 285 0.17 0.26 22.81
C LYS A 285 0.12 1.71 22.32
N LEU A 286 1.26 2.31 22.01
CA LEU A 286 1.35 3.67 21.47
C LEU A 286 0.70 3.76 20.07
N TYR A 287 0.96 2.78 19.19
CA TYR A 287 0.30 2.69 17.89
C TYR A 287 -1.23 2.64 18.03
N MET A 288 -1.74 1.72 18.82
CA MET A 288 -3.18 1.57 19.05
C MET A 288 -3.79 2.80 19.69
N GLY A 289 -3.08 3.43 20.63
CA GLY A 289 -3.49 4.69 21.28
C GLY A 289 -3.61 5.83 20.26
N ALA A 290 -2.62 6.00 19.39
CA ALA A 290 -2.65 7.00 18.32
C ALA A 290 -3.80 6.75 17.34
N MET A 291 -4.00 5.49 16.91
CA MET A 291 -5.06 5.08 15.98
C MET A 291 -6.48 5.28 16.55
N THR A 292 -6.63 5.38 17.85
CA THR A 292 -7.93 5.52 18.54
C THR A 292 -8.04 6.82 19.35
N ALA A 293 -7.13 7.76 19.14
CA ALA A 293 -7.06 9.02 19.91
C ALA A 293 -8.35 9.85 19.82
N ASP A 294 -9.04 9.82 18.68
CA ASP A 294 -10.33 10.48 18.47
C ASP A 294 -11.53 9.74 19.14
N GLY A 295 -11.28 8.63 19.81
CA GLY A 295 -12.31 7.77 20.40
C GLY A 295 -13.19 7.09 19.36
N GLY A 296 -12.72 6.96 18.11
CA GLY A 296 -13.44 6.37 16.98
C GLY A 296 -14.50 7.28 16.38
N PHE A 297 -14.42 8.59 16.63
CA PHE A 297 -15.36 9.56 16.08
C PHE A 297 -15.39 9.52 14.55
N GLN A 298 -14.22 9.54 13.92
CA GLN A 298 -14.12 9.55 12.45
C GLN A 298 -14.66 8.27 11.82
N ILE A 299 -14.35 7.11 12.39
CA ILE A 299 -14.89 5.82 11.91
C ILE A 299 -16.41 5.87 11.91
N ARG A 300 -17.02 6.31 13.02
CA ARG A 300 -18.49 6.42 13.10
C ARG A 300 -19.05 7.45 12.13
N HIS A 301 -18.34 8.57 11.93
CA HIS A 301 -18.76 9.64 11.03
C HIS A 301 -18.78 9.18 9.57
N VAL A 302 -17.71 8.54 9.08
CA VAL A 302 -17.62 8.12 7.69
C VAL A 302 -18.47 6.89 7.36
N LEU A 303 -18.81 6.07 8.36
CA LEU A 303 -19.70 4.91 8.18
C LEU A 303 -21.20 5.25 8.32
N LYS A 304 -21.53 6.48 8.73
CA LYS A 304 -22.92 6.89 8.96
C LYS A 304 -23.73 6.90 7.67
N GLY A 305 -24.83 6.16 7.64
CA GLY A 305 -25.78 6.14 6.52
C GLY A 305 -25.39 5.23 5.34
N GLY A 306 -24.24 4.54 5.39
CA GLY A 306 -23.84 3.60 4.37
C GLY A 306 -23.86 2.15 4.86
N ARG A 307 -23.65 1.19 3.92
CA ARG A 307 -23.45 -0.22 4.25
C ARG A 307 -22.14 -0.38 5.02
N VAL A 308 -22.17 -1.18 6.07
CA VAL A 308 -21.00 -1.40 6.92
C VAL A 308 -20.62 -2.88 6.90
N HIS A 309 -19.38 -3.17 6.56
CA HIS A 309 -18.84 -4.52 6.63
C HIS A 309 -18.91 -5.05 8.08
N LYS A 310 -19.36 -6.30 8.27
CA LYS A 310 -19.67 -6.87 9.60
C LYS A 310 -18.58 -6.68 10.66
N PRO A 311 -17.29 -6.93 10.39
CA PRO A 311 -16.22 -6.66 11.36
C PRO A 311 -16.14 -5.19 11.78
N PHE A 312 -16.31 -4.26 10.84
CA PHE A 312 -16.33 -2.82 11.14
C PHE A 312 -17.54 -2.39 11.97
N ALA A 313 -18.69 -3.03 11.78
CA ALA A 313 -19.87 -2.75 12.59
C ALA A 313 -19.61 -3.04 14.09
N ARG A 314 -18.85 -4.11 14.40
CA ARG A 314 -18.43 -4.42 15.78
C ARG A 314 -17.49 -3.35 16.32
N LEU A 315 -16.50 -2.94 15.55
CA LEU A 315 -15.56 -1.87 15.93
C LEU A 315 -16.28 -0.55 16.16
N ALA A 316 -17.18 -0.15 15.25
CA ALA A 316 -17.97 1.08 15.38
C ALA A 316 -18.83 1.05 16.65
N LYS A 317 -19.46 -0.08 16.99
CA LYS A 317 -20.19 -0.26 18.26
C LYS A 317 -19.27 -0.13 19.47
N ALA A 318 -18.11 -0.78 19.45
CA ALA A 318 -17.14 -0.71 20.56
C ALA A 318 -16.65 0.74 20.80
N THR A 319 -16.43 1.52 19.74
CA THR A 319 -16.03 2.92 19.87
C THR A 319 -17.16 3.82 20.42
N GLY A 320 -18.41 3.40 20.31
CA GLY A 320 -19.59 4.08 20.87
C GLY A 320 -19.76 3.95 22.39
N ILE A 321 -18.98 3.08 23.05
CA ILE A 321 -19.05 2.86 24.50
C ILE A 321 -18.62 4.14 25.24
N PRO A 322 -19.47 4.71 26.14
CA PRO A 322 -19.12 5.87 26.94
C PRO A 322 -17.79 5.67 27.67
N ARG A 323 -16.98 6.73 27.73
CA ARG A 323 -15.63 6.65 28.37
C ARG A 323 -15.67 6.11 29.79
N VAL A 324 -16.71 6.47 30.56
CA VAL A 324 -16.88 6.03 31.95
C VAL A 324 -17.13 4.52 32.09
N LEU A 325 -17.64 3.84 31.05
CA LEU A 325 -17.91 2.40 31.05
C LEU A 325 -16.74 1.57 30.52
N ARG A 326 -15.78 2.17 29.82
CA ARG A 326 -14.66 1.45 29.19
C ARG A 326 -13.78 0.67 30.17
N PRO A 327 -13.41 1.21 31.36
CA PRO A 327 -12.62 0.44 32.35
C PRO A 327 -13.35 -0.82 32.83
N PHE A 328 -14.67 -0.74 33.04
CA PHE A 328 -15.47 -1.89 33.51
C PHE A 328 -15.54 -2.97 32.43
N ILE A 329 -15.75 -2.59 31.16
CA ILE A 329 -15.78 -3.53 30.05
C ILE A 329 -14.40 -4.15 29.82
N ALA A 330 -13.33 -3.37 29.90
CA ALA A 330 -11.97 -3.88 29.81
C ALA A 330 -11.63 -4.89 30.93
N ALA A 331 -12.18 -4.71 32.13
CA ALA A 331 -12.02 -5.65 33.23
C ALA A 331 -12.80 -6.98 33.03
N ILE A 332 -13.94 -6.92 32.31
CA ILE A 332 -14.74 -8.12 31.98
C ILE A 332 -14.10 -8.93 30.83
N LEU A 333 -13.35 -8.26 29.94
CA LEU A 333 -12.74 -8.88 28.76
C LEU A 333 -11.31 -9.42 29.02
N ARG A 334 -10.78 -9.19 30.20
CA ARG A 334 -9.53 -9.80 30.71
C ARG A 334 -9.79 -11.13 31.37
#